data_2b884de19dfc25d2fd56bb514fa6791e
#
_entry.id   2b884de19dfc25d2fd56bb514fa6791e
#
_cell.length_a   1.000
_cell.length_b   1.000
_cell.length_c   1.000
_cell.angle_alpha   90.00
_cell.angle_beta   90.00
_cell.angle_gamma   90.00
#
_symmetry.space_group_name_H-M   'P 1'
#
loop_
_entity.id
_entity.type
_entity.pdbx_description
1 polymer ?
#
loop_
_entity_poly.entity_id
_entity_poly.type
_entity_poly.pdbx_seq_one_letter_code
_entity_poly.pdbx_strand_id
1 'polypeptide(L)'
;MHITHESTGQLTATIRINVEESDYQEKVEKILRDHRRKAALPGFRPGMVPFGMIRRMYGKAVMAEEIQKLISESLENYIKENQLEILGQPLPSEERNERIDFESQTSFDFYFDIGLSPQIHLELNDRIEAPYYTIAVDDSMLEDSLKDILHRNGKMVDADVAENGSTLGGEITELDDTGEPRTGGISRQTTIAVNYLKDDQVREQFIGKAKGDAIVFNPLTATGNANETAQMLGIKKEHAEILTSNFRFTIGQIQRIEPAVMDEELYKRLYPSETIASEHEFRELVRKDIARSMIPDCDRQFMNTVSKTLIGKANIDLPDAFLKRYLLEVNEDKAERDNIEKDYDRYARSLKWQLLENKLIKDYQVGIAEEEIRSYIRGYFKSRFGSEHGSDDHDYEHDHEHDHEHNHDHEHDHEHDHDHDHEHDHEYASGEEDKDSKMYDSLIDHVMKNEEEVRKINDHLFDMKLRDLFKSKLKVNHQEVSLSDFIRLSTETK
;
A
#
# COMPACT_ATOMS: atom_id res chain seq x y z
N MET A 1 -18.19 -4.05 -42.70
CA MET A 1 -16.92 -4.06 -41.91
C MET A 1 -16.36 -5.47 -41.92
N HIS A 2 -15.04 -5.65 -42.12
CA HIS A 2 -14.37 -6.94 -42.14
C HIS A 2 -13.17 -6.89 -41.21
N ILE A 3 -13.10 -7.85 -40.27
CA ILE A 3 -12.02 -7.91 -39.29
C ILE A 3 -11.27 -9.23 -39.43
N THR A 4 -9.96 -9.16 -39.47
CA THR A 4 -9.07 -10.33 -39.53
C THR A 4 -7.88 -10.12 -38.61
N HIS A 5 -7.25 -11.19 -38.17
CA HIS A 5 -5.96 -11.10 -37.49
C HIS A 5 -4.95 -12.04 -38.14
N GLU A 6 -3.69 -11.66 -38.10
CA GLU A 6 -2.56 -12.45 -38.56
C GLU A 6 -1.46 -12.47 -37.51
N SER A 7 -0.84 -13.63 -37.32
CA SER A 7 0.31 -13.73 -36.42
C SER A 7 1.52 -13.06 -37.06
N THR A 8 2.16 -12.15 -36.31
CA THR A 8 3.38 -11.45 -36.74
C THR A 8 4.63 -11.96 -36.02
N GLY A 9 4.44 -12.79 -35.00
CA GLY A 9 5.53 -13.46 -34.24
C GLY A 9 4.96 -14.55 -33.35
N GLN A 10 5.78 -15.06 -32.42
CA GLN A 10 5.38 -16.16 -31.52
C GLN A 10 4.23 -15.73 -30.58
N LEU A 11 4.31 -14.53 -30.03
CA LEU A 11 3.32 -13.97 -29.09
C LEU A 11 2.85 -12.59 -29.55
N THR A 12 2.87 -12.31 -30.84
CA THR A 12 2.40 -11.04 -31.41
C THR A 12 1.51 -11.31 -32.60
N ALA A 13 0.49 -10.50 -32.76
CA ALA A 13 -0.38 -10.51 -33.92
C ALA A 13 -0.81 -9.10 -34.27
N THR A 14 -1.26 -8.90 -35.51
CA THR A 14 -1.86 -7.64 -35.97
C THR A 14 -3.32 -7.89 -36.35
N ILE A 15 -4.23 -7.12 -35.78
CA ILE A 15 -5.65 -7.09 -36.15
C ILE A 15 -5.84 -6.03 -37.23
N ARG A 16 -6.43 -6.43 -38.38
CA ARG A 16 -6.84 -5.53 -39.42
C ARG A 16 -8.34 -5.32 -39.34
N ILE A 17 -8.77 -4.07 -39.33
CA ILE A 17 -10.18 -3.66 -39.40
C ILE A 17 -10.37 -2.85 -40.69
N ASN A 18 -11.16 -3.39 -41.61
CA ASN A 18 -11.58 -2.68 -42.80
C ASN A 18 -12.96 -2.10 -42.53
N VAL A 19 -13.07 -0.76 -42.67
CA VAL A 19 -14.31 0.02 -42.47
C VAL A 19 -14.76 0.56 -43.83
N GLU A 20 -15.94 0.17 -44.27
CA GLU A 20 -16.53 0.64 -45.51
C GLU A 20 -17.56 1.75 -45.26
N GLU A 21 -17.90 2.51 -46.30
CA GLU A 21 -18.84 3.63 -46.21
C GLU A 21 -20.19 3.21 -45.61
N SER A 22 -20.69 2.02 -45.96
CA SER A 22 -21.91 1.43 -45.44
C SER A 22 -21.94 1.28 -43.90
N ASP A 23 -20.77 1.18 -43.27
CA ASP A 23 -20.66 0.90 -41.83
C ASP A 23 -20.89 2.14 -40.95
N TYR A 24 -20.56 3.34 -41.48
CA TYR A 24 -20.60 4.60 -40.72
C TYR A 24 -21.51 5.67 -41.27
N GLN A 25 -21.86 5.63 -42.59
CA GLN A 25 -22.54 6.73 -43.28
C GLN A 25 -23.89 7.08 -42.63
N GLU A 26 -24.71 6.11 -42.26
CA GLU A 26 -26.04 6.35 -41.67
C GLU A 26 -25.90 7.07 -40.29
N LYS A 27 -24.96 6.63 -39.47
CA LYS A 27 -24.68 7.23 -38.15
C LYS A 27 -24.18 8.68 -38.31
N VAL A 28 -23.23 8.89 -39.20
CA VAL A 28 -22.69 10.22 -39.52
C VAL A 28 -23.77 11.17 -40.01
N GLU A 29 -24.61 10.75 -40.96
CA GLU A 29 -25.74 11.57 -41.45
C GLU A 29 -26.74 11.91 -40.34
N LYS A 30 -27.03 10.99 -39.46
CA LYS A 30 -27.92 11.21 -38.31
C LYS A 30 -27.36 12.29 -37.40
N ILE A 31 -26.10 12.19 -37.03
CA ILE A 31 -25.41 13.17 -36.16
C ILE A 31 -25.36 14.55 -36.85
N LEU A 32 -25.02 14.59 -38.13
CA LEU A 32 -25.01 15.85 -38.88
C LEU A 32 -26.38 16.52 -38.96
N ARG A 33 -27.48 15.73 -39.07
CA ARG A 33 -28.87 16.22 -39.00
C ARG A 33 -29.20 16.79 -37.62
N ASP A 34 -28.70 16.17 -36.56
CA ASP A 34 -28.87 16.68 -35.20
C ASP A 34 -28.03 17.95 -34.94
N HIS A 35 -26.81 18.00 -35.43
CA HIS A 35 -26.00 19.22 -35.42
C HIS A 35 -26.71 20.37 -36.20
N ARG A 36 -27.33 20.08 -37.35
CA ARG A 36 -28.12 21.06 -38.11
C ARG A 36 -29.25 21.64 -37.27
N ARG A 37 -29.98 20.81 -36.50
CA ARG A 37 -31.11 21.27 -35.66
C ARG A 37 -30.64 22.26 -34.58
N LYS A 38 -29.44 22.06 -34.06
CA LYS A 38 -28.86 22.88 -32.98
C LYS A 38 -28.04 24.05 -33.49
N ALA A 39 -27.62 24.05 -34.75
CA ALA A 39 -26.72 25.05 -35.32
C ALA A 39 -27.36 26.44 -35.37
N ALA A 40 -26.66 27.43 -34.80
CA ALA A 40 -26.97 28.86 -34.90
C ALA A 40 -25.78 29.55 -35.63
N LEU A 41 -25.96 29.84 -36.91
CA LEU A 41 -24.93 30.52 -37.72
C LEU A 41 -25.40 31.92 -38.13
N PRO A 42 -24.53 32.92 -38.19
CA PRO A 42 -24.87 34.26 -38.68
C PRO A 42 -25.50 34.20 -40.07
N GLY A 43 -26.64 34.83 -40.24
CA GLY A 43 -27.38 34.84 -41.50
C GLY A 43 -28.40 33.71 -41.68
N PHE A 44 -28.50 32.76 -40.74
CA PHE A 44 -29.48 31.68 -40.77
C PHE A 44 -30.29 31.63 -39.47
N ARG A 45 -31.60 31.32 -39.63
CA ARG A 45 -32.45 31.03 -38.48
C ARG A 45 -31.98 29.72 -37.86
N PRO A 46 -31.94 29.59 -36.49
CA PRO A 46 -31.58 28.32 -35.83
C PRO A 46 -32.31 27.12 -36.44
N GLY A 47 -31.56 26.07 -36.79
CA GLY A 47 -32.07 24.85 -37.43
C GLY A 47 -32.33 24.94 -38.92
N MET A 48 -32.21 26.11 -39.58
CA MET A 48 -32.45 26.32 -41.02
C MET A 48 -31.15 26.43 -41.85
N VAL A 49 -30.00 26.10 -41.28
CA VAL A 49 -28.74 26.05 -42.02
C VAL A 49 -28.80 24.97 -43.10
N PRO A 50 -28.34 25.24 -44.34
CA PRO A 50 -28.28 24.20 -45.40
C PRO A 50 -27.44 23.00 -44.97
N PHE A 51 -27.95 21.77 -45.21
CA PHE A 51 -27.25 20.55 -44.78
C PHE A 51 -25.84 20.42 -45.37
N GLY A 52 -25.66 20.81 -46.64
CA GLY A 52 -24.33 20.83 -47.27
C GLY A 52 -23.31 21.72 -46.58
N MET A 53 -23.74 22.83 -45.93
CA MET A 53 -22.86 23.69 -45.14
C MET A 53 -22.46 23.03 -43.84
N ILE A 54 -23.40 22.39 -43.13
CA ILE A 54 -23.13 21.60 -41.93
C ILE A 54 -22.18 20.45 -42.25
N ARG A 55 -22.40 19.72 -43.33
CA ARG A 55 -21.53 18.65 -43.80
C ARG A 55 -20.12 19.12 -44.09
N ARG A 56 -19.98 20.31 -44.72
CA ARG A 56 -18.66 20.90 -45.00
C ARG A 56 -17.94 21.33 -43.71
N MET A 57 -18.65 21.85 -42.72
CA MET A 57 -18.08 22.36 -41.46
C MET A 57 -17.73 21.24 -40.47
N TYR A 58 -18.60 20.26 -40.33
CA TYR A 58 -18.52 19.26 -39.28
C TYR A 58 -18.33 17.83 -39.79
N GLY A 59 -18.57 17.57 -41.07
CA GLY A 59 -18.64 16.23 -41.66
C GLY A 59 -17.38 15.42 -41.42
N LYS A 60 -16.19 16.03 -41.58
CA LYS A 60 -14.91 15.34 -41.38
C LYS A 60 -14.68 14.97 -39.92
N ALA A 61 -14.95 15.87 -38.99
CA ALA A 61 -14.79 15.64 -37.57
C ALA A 61 -15.76 14.54 -37.06
N VAL A 62 -17.05 14.67 -37.43
CA VAL A 62 -18.09 13.68 -37.08
C VAL A 62 -17.77 12.30 -37.64
N MET A 63 -17.30 12.25 -38.90
CA MET A 63 -16.94 10.97 -39.53
C MET A 63 -15.72 10.33 -38.81
N ALA A 64 -14.68 11.11 -38.47
CA ALA A 64 -13.52 10.60 -37.76
C ALA A 64 -13.90 10.07 -36.37
N GLU A 65 -14.76 10.80 -35.65
CA GLU A 65 -15.24 10.40 -34.32
C GLU A 65 -16.06 9.11 -34.38
N GLU A 66 -17.03 9.01 -35.34
CA GLU A 66 -17.84 7.81 -35.47
C GLU A 66 -17.06 6.58 -35.93
N ILE A 67 -16.08 6.76 -36.83
CA ILE A 67 -15.18 5.68 -37.23
C ILE A 67 -14.32 5.22 -36.05
N GLN A 68 -13.75 6.14 -35.25
CA GLN A 68 -12.98 5.81 -34.09
C GLN A 68 -13.80 5.00 -33.07
N LYS A 69 -15.02 5.44 -32.79
CA LYS A 69 -15.93 4.72 -31.89
C LYS A 69 -16.27 3.32 -32.41
N LEU A 70 -16.56 3.22 -33.71
CA LEU A 70 -16.88 1.95 -34.37
C LEU A 70 -15.68 0.97 -34.28
N ILE A 71 -14.45 1.45 -34.47
CA ILE A 71 -13.23 0.67 -34.38
C ILE A 71 -13.04 0.15 -32.96
N SER A 72 -13.15 1.03 -31.93
CA SER A 72 -12.98 0.65 -30.55
C SER A 72 -13.96 -0.44 -30.12
N GLU A 73 -15.26 -0.26 -30.40
CA GLU A 73 -16.30 -1.24 -30.10
C GLU A 73 -16.05 -2.58 -30.83
N SER A 74 -15.64 -2.50 -32.09
CA SER A 74 -15.45 -3.70 -32.92
C SER A 74 -14.19 -4.48 -32.55
N LEU A 75 -13.12 -3.77 -32.18
CA LEU A 75 -11.87 -4.35 -31.73
C LEU A 75 -12.09 -5.14 -30.43
N GLU A 76 -12.78 -4.53 -29.47
CA GLU A 76 -13.10 -5.16 -28.20
C GLU A 76 -13.96 -6.41 -28.39
N ASN A 77 -15.02 -6.31 -29.21
CA ASN A 77 -15.90 -7.44 -29.51
C ASN A 77 -15.15 -8.56 -30.22
N TYR A 78 -14.28 -8.23 -31.19
CA TYR A 78 -13.48 -9.21 -31.92
C TYR A 78 -12.52 -9.99 -31.01
N ILE A 79 -11.85 -9.30 -30.09
CA ILE A 79 -10.97 -9.92 -29.10
C ILE A 79 -11.74 -10.90 -28.21
N LYS A 80 -12.94 -10.48 -27.73
CA LYS A 80 -13.80 -11.32 -26.90
C LYS A 80 -14.34 -12.54 -27.65
N GLU A 81 -14.87 -12.35 -28.85
CA GLU A 81 -15.46 -13.42 -29.66
C GLU A 81 -14.43 -14.48 -30.08
N ASN A 82 -13.21 -14.05 -30.38
CA ASN A 82 -12.13 -14.96 -30.74
C ASN A 82 -11.33 -15.47 -29.52
N GLN A 83 -11.74 -15.12 -28.29
CA GLN A 83 -11.11 -15.52 -27.05
C GLN A 83 -9.59 -15.25 -27.05
N LEU A 84 -9.18 -14.10 -27.61
CA LEU A 84 -7.79 -13.70 -27.64
C LEU A 84 -7.40 -13.17 -26.26
N GLU A 85 -6.55 -13.93 -25.55
CA GLU A 85 -5.95 -13.47 -24.30
C GLU A 85 -4.79 -12.53 -24.65
N ILE A 86 -4.99 -11.21 -24.47
CA ILE A 86 -4.00 -10.19 -24.81
C ILE A 86 -3.31 -9.63 -23.55
N LEU A 87 -2.06 -9.18 -23.70
CA LEU A 87 -1.28 -8.48 -22.71
C LEU A 87 -1.25 -6.99 -23.05
N GLY A 88 -1.75 -6.15 -22.16
CA GLY A 88 -1.91 -4.73 -22.40
C GLY A 88 -3.10 -4.41 -23.32
N GLN A 89 -3.08 -3.24 -23.94
CA GLN A 89 -4.10 -2.80 -24.90
C GLN A 89 -3.57 -2.89 -26.33
N PRO A 90 -4.44 -3.10 -27.34
CA PRO A 90 -4.05 -3.02 -28.73
C PRO A 90 -3.44 -1.65 -29.07
N LEU A 91 -2.30 -1.63 -29.73
CA LEU A 91 -1.62 -0.40 -30.17
C LEU A 91 -1.77 -0.20 -31.69
N PRO A 92 -1.99 1.04 -32.18
CA PRO A 92 -1.96 1.28 -33.62
C PRO A 92 -0.62 0.83 -34.20
N SER A 93 -0.65 0.10 -35.34
CA SER A 93 0.59 -0.35 -35.98
C SER A 93 1.29 0.81 -36.66
N GLU A 94 2.54 1.08 -36.24
CA GLU A 94 3.35 2.15 -36.82
C GLU A 94 3.79 1.85 -38.26
N GLU A 95 3.97 0.56 -38.56
CA GLU A 95 4.48 0.12 -39.86
C GLU A 95 3.40 0.03 -40.93
N ARG A 96 2.12 -0.22 -40.54
CA ARG A 96 1.05 -0.56 -41.47
C ARG A 96 -0.03 0.48 -41.60
N ASN A 97 -0.19 1.39 -40.64
CA ASN A 97 -1.17 2.46 -40.71
C ASN A 97 -0.67 3.58 -41.63
N GLU A 98 -1.34 3.73 -42.77
CA GLU A 98 -1.13 4.83 -43.67
C GLU A 98 -1.84 6.12 -43.17
N ARG A 99 -1.39 7.27 -43.66
CA ARG A 99 -2.04 8.54 -43.34
C ARG A 99 -3.43 8.57 -43.96
N ILE A 100 -4.46 8.59 -43.11
CA ILE A 100 -5.87 8.56 -43.49
C ILE A 100 -6.29 9.91 -44.06
N ASP A 101 -6.84 9.88 -45.26
CA ASP A 101 -7.47 11.07 -45.88
C ASP A 101 -8.99 10.91 -45.96
N PHE A 102 -9.68 11.51 -44.99
CA PHE A 102 -11.14 11.49 -44.89
C PHE A 102 -11.87 12.32 -45.98
N GLU A 103 -11.13 12.99 -46.87
CA GLU A 103 -11.73 13.78 -47.99
C GLU A 103 -11.86 12.98 -49.27
N SER A 104 -10.88 12.12 -49.52
CA SER A 104 -10.82 11.37 -50.80
C SER A 104 -11.18 9.87 -50.65
N GLN A 105 -11.09 9.32 -49.43
CA GLN A 105 -11.33 7.90 -49.18
C GLN A 105 -12.70 7.69 -48.55
N THR A 106 -13.35 6.57 -48.91
CA THR A 106 -14.60 6.09 -48.34
C THR A 106 -14.50 4.73 -47.66
N SER A 107 -13.34 4.07 -47.84
CA SER A 107 -12.98 2.83 -47.14
C SER A 107 -11.63 3.00 -46.47
N PHE A 108 -11.50 2.47 -45.27
CA PHE A 108 -10.33 2.68 -44.40
C PHE A 108 -9.86 1.36 -43.82
N ASP A 109 -8.57 1.12 -43.89
CA ASP A 109 -7.91 0.00 -43.20
C ASP A 109 -7.16 0.51 -41.98
N PHE A 110 -7.44 -0.12 -40.84
CA PHE A 110 -6.76 0.16 -39.57
C PHE A 110 -6.08 -1.11 -39.08
N TYR A 111 -4.87 -0.97 -38.62
CA TYR A 111 -4.06 -2.06 -38.13
C TYR A 111 -3.68 -1.83 -36.69
N PHE A 112 -3.91 -2.84 -35.84
CA PHE A 112 -3.60 -2.81 -34.41
C PHE A 112 -2.72 -3.99 -34.05
N ASP A 113 -1.56 -3.70 -33.48
CA ASP A 113 -0.67 -4.71 -32.97
C ASP A 113 -1.12 -5.12 -31.56
N ILE A 114 -1.08 -6.41 -31.28
CA ILE A 114 -1.44 -7.00 -29.98
C ILE A 114 -0.34 -7.93 -29.49
N GLY A 115 -0.10 -7.91 -28.19
CA GLY A 115 0.68 -8.94 -27.50
C GLY A 115 -0.23 -10.03 -26.99
N LEU A 116 0.08 -11.29 -27.26
CA LEU A 116 -0.70 -12.45 -26.84
C LEU A 116 -0.16 -13.01 -25.53
N SER A 117 -1.06 -13.49 -24.67
CA SER A 117 -0.71 -14.20 -23.44
C SER A 117 -0.07 -15.55 -23.78
N PRO A 118 1.04 -15.91 -23.14
CA PRO A 118 1.67 -17.21 -23.36
C PRO A 118 0.84 -18.35 -22.78
N GLN A 119 0.90 -19.52 -23.41
CA GLN A 119 0.36 -20.74 -22.83
C GLN A 119 1.32 -21.28 -21.77
N ILE A 120 0.90 -21.24 -20.52
CA ILE A 120 1.70 -21.66 -19.38
C ILE A 120 1.38 -23.13 -19.04
N HIS A 121 2.42 -23.96 -18.98
CA HIS A 121 2.31 -25.35 -18.58
C HIS A 121 3.15 -25.59 -17.33
N LEU A 122 2.52 -25.58 -16.18
CA LEU A 122 3.16 -25.88 -14.90
C LEU A 122 2.19 -26.68 -14.02
N GLU A 123 2.66 -27.79 -13.50
CA GLU A 123 1.96 -28.61 -12.52
C GLU A 123 2.74 -28.60 -11.21
N LEU A 124 2.07 -28.26 -10.11
CA LEU A 124 2.66 -28.29 -8.78
C LEU A 124 2.78 -29.75 -8.31
N ASN A 125 3.98 -30.15 -7.93
CA ASN A 125 4.24 -31.49 -7.40
C ASN A 125 5.44 -31.50 -6.44
N ASP A 126 5.65 -32.62 -5.76
CA ASP A 126 6.71 -32.82 -4.77
C ASP A 126 8.14 -32.88 -5.33
N ARG A 127 8.30 -32.84 -6.65
CA ARG A 127 9.63 -32.70 -7.30
C ARG A 127 10.11 -31.24 -7.32
N ILE A 128 9.24 -30.31 -7.02
CA ILE A 128 9.58 -28.91 -6.88
C ILE A 128 9.95 -28.67 -5.43
N GLU A 129 11.22 -28.45 -5.17
CA GLU A 129 11.72 -28.16 -3.82
C GLU A 129 11.69 -26.65 -3.56
N ALA A 130 11.23 -26.27 -2.37
CA ALA A 130 11.21 -24.91 -1.91
C ALA A 130 11.72 -24.86 -0.44
N PRO A 131 12.80 -24.11 -0.16
CA PRO A 131 13.24 -23.91 1.20
C PRO A 131 12.27 -23.01 1.96
N TYR A 132 11.99 -23.38 3.20
CA TYR A 132 11.27 -22.56 4.16
C TYR A 132 12.22 -22.23 5.30
N TYR A 133 12.64 -20.98 5.38
CA TYR A 133 13.58 -20.52 6.39
C TYR A 133 12.82 -20.11 7.65
N THR A 134 13.23 -20.64 8.81
CA THR A 134 12.79 -20.19 10.12
C THR A 134 13.95 -19.51 10.82
N ILE A 135 13.67 -18.41 11.51
CA ILE A 135 14.73 -17.64 12.19
C ILE A 135 14.91 -18.22 13.58
N ALA A 136 16.14 -18.65 13.90
CA ALA A 136 16.50 -19.09 15.23
C ALA A 136 16.54 -17.88 16.17
N VAL A 137 15.80 -17.93 17.26
CA VAL A 137 15.84 -16.92 18.31
C VAL A 137 17.04 -17.16 19.19
N ASP A 138 18.09 -16.37 19.02
CA ASP A 138 19.28 -16.47 19.85
C ASP A 138 19.11 -15.78 21.22
N ASP A 139 20.07 -15.99 22.11
CA ASP A 139 20.01 -15.44 23.48
C ASP A 139 20.11 -13.92 23.50
N SER A 140 20.76 -13.27 22.51
CA SER A 140 20.81 -11.80 22.42
C SER A 140 19.42 -11.22 22.12
N MET A 141 18.71 -11.79 21.15
CA MET A 141 17.33 -11.39 20.81
C MET A 141 16.40 -11.56 22.00
N LEU A 142 16.54 -12.67 22.71
CA LEU A 142 15.75 -12.93 23.91
C LEU A 142 16.04 -11.90 25.02
N GLU A 143 17.31 -11.64 25.32
CA GLU A 143 17.69 -10.66 26.35
C GLU A 143 17.26 -9.25 26.00
N ASP A 144 17.37 -8.84 24.74
CA ASP A 144 16.93 -7.52 24.27
C ASP A 144 15.41 -7.39 24.39
N SER A 145 14.66 -8.41 23.97
CA SER A 145 13.20 -8.43 24.14
C SER A 145 12.78 -8.42 25.61
N LEU A 146 13.46 -9.16 26.46
CA LEU A 146 13.19 -9.16 27.90
C LEU A 146 13.45 -7.78 28.51
N LYS A 147 14.55 -7.11 28.15
CA LYS A 147 14.82 -5.74 28.61
C LYS A 147 13.71 -4.79 28.21
N ASP A 148 13.24 -4.87 26.96
CA ASP A 148 12.15 -4.05 26.47
C ASP A 148 10.84 -4.34 27.21
N ILE A 149 10.51 -5.60 27.42
CA ILE A 149 9.34 -6.02 28.19
C ILE A 149 9.41 -5.49 29.62
N LEU A 150 10.53 -5.66 30.30
CA LEU A 150 10.70 -5.18 31.68
C LEU A 150 10.64 -3.66 31.78
N HIS A 151 11.24 -2.97 30.80
CA HIS A 151 11.20 -1.50 30.73
C HIS A 151 9.79 -0.96 30.48
N ARG A 152 9.06 -1.51 29.50
CA ARG A 152 7.68 -1.10 29.19
C ARG A 152 6.72 -1.35 30.35
N ASN A 153 6.95 -2.41 31.12
CA ASN A 153 6.14 -2.79 32.27
C ASN A 153 6.67 -2.23 33.61
N GLY A 154 7.70 -1.38 33.53
CA GLY A 154 8.31 -0.75 34.69
C GLY A 154 7.42 0.34 35.32
N LYS A 155 7.87 0.83 36.46
CA LYS A 155 7.20 1.92 37.20
C LYS A 155 8.01 3.19 37.10
N MET A 156 7.31 4.31 36.89
CA MET A 156 7.95 5.63 36.97
C MET A 156 8.28 5.93 38.43
N VAL A 157 9.54 6.17 38.74
CA VAL A 157 10.02 6.51 40.07
C VAL A 157 10.79 7.82 40.06
N ASP A 158 10.74 8.57 41.16
CA ASP A 158 11.55 9.76 41.31
C ASP A 158 13.02 9.37 41.48
N ALA A 159 13.90 10.16 40.90
CA ALA A 159 15.35 9.98 40.98
C ALA A 159 16.05 11.27 41.42
N ASP A 160 17.19 11.12 42.06
CA ASP A 160 18.00 12.27 42.56
C ASP A 160 18.88 12.86 41.43
N VAL A 161 19.28 12.02 40.48
CA VAL A 161 20.22 12.35 39.40
C VAL A 161 19.69 11.87 38.07
N ALA A 162 19.84 12.69 37.03
CA ALA A 162 19.44 12.38 35.68
C ALA A 162 20.38 11.39 35.01
N GLU A 163 19.84 10.35 34.42
CA GLU A 163 20.47 9.32 33.60
C GLU A 163 19.99 9.40 32.16
N ASN A 164 20.59 8.66 31.24
CA ASN A 164 20.22 8.68 29.83
C ASN A 164 18.72 8.32 29.56
N GLY A 165 18.12 7.46 30.37
CA GLY A 165 16.70 7.07 30.29
C GLY A 165 15.75 7.93 31.15
N SER A 166 16.25 9.03 31.75
CA SER A 166 15.44 9.88 32.62
C SER A 166 14.53 10.81 31.87
N THR A 167 13.36 11.06 32.48
CA THR A 167 12.39 12.09 32.08
C THR A 167 12.48 13.25 33.07
N LEU A 168 12.76 14.44 32.59
CA LEU A 168 13.00 15.62 33.38
C LEU A 168 11.83 16.59 33.22
N GLY A 169 11.11 16.87 34.31
CA GLY A 169 10.13 17.94 34.36
C GLY A 169 10.79 19.22 34.84
N GLY A 170 10.55 20.36 34.21
CA GLY A 170 11.16 21.61 34.62
C GLY A 170 10.67 22.82 33.83
N GLU A 171 11.19 23.98 34.21
CA GLU A 171 10.92 25.24 33.52
C GLU A 171 11.95 25.49 32.43
N ILE A 172 11.48 25.75 31.20
CA ILE A 172 12.31 26.17 30.07
C ILE A 172 12.05 27.65 29.79
N THR A 173 13.11 28.45 29.74
CA THR A 173 13.07 29.91 29.58
C THR A 173 13.98 30.36 28.45
N GLU A 174 13.47 31.15 27.51
CA GLU A 174 14.23 31.72 26.41
C GLU A 174 15.24 32.74 26.93
N LEU A 175 16.48 32.69 26.40
CA LEU A 175 17.55 33.62 26.74
C LEU A 175 17.77 34.62 25.60
N ASP A 176 18.23 35.82 25.99
CA ASP A 176 18.75 36.82 25.06
C ASP A 176 20.24 36.55 24.76
N ASP A 177 20.85 37.40 23.93
CA ASP A 177 22.27 37.29 23.51
C ASP A 177 23.25 37.48 24.68
N THR A 178 22.79 37.98 25.81
CA THR A 178 23.59 38.17 27.02
C THR A 178 23.50 36.96 27.99
N GLY A 179 22.59 36.01 27.69
CA GLY A 179 22.33 34.82 28.51
C GLY A 179 21.33 35.07 29.64
N GLU A 180 20.69 36.24 29.66
CA GLU A 180 19.61 36.55 30.61
C GLU A 180 18.21 36.20 30.03
N PRO A 181 17.21 36.00 30.91
CA PRO A 181 15.85 35.77 30.46
C PRO A 181 15.33 36.85 29.53
N ARG A 182 14.92 36.49 28.31
CA ARG A 182 14.42 37.40 27.29
C ARG A 182 13.09 38.03 27.70
N THR A 183 13.02 39.36 27.72
CA THR A 183 11.79 40.05 28.04
C THR A 183 10.69 39.76 27.00
N GLY A 184 9.59 39.17 27.42
CA GLY A 184 8.50 38.72 26.52
C GLY A 184 8.83 37.45 25.74
N GLY A 185 9.94 36.78 26.03
CA GLY A 185 10.32 35.47 25.50
C GLY A 185 9.47 34.34 26.06
N ILE A 186 9.75 33.14 25.58
CA ILE A 186 9.06 31.91 25.99
C ILE A 186 9.52 31.49 27.37
N SER A 187 8.59 31.30 28.32
CA SER A 187 8.84 30.61 29.61
C SER A 187 7.65 29.71 29.93
N ARG A 188 7.92 28.42 30.15
CA ARG A 188 6.89 27.43 30.46
C ARG A 188 7.42 26.21 31.17
N GLN A 189 6.51 25.46 31.78
CA GLN A 189 6.80 24.11 32.25
C GLN A 189 6.76 23.14 31.07
N THR A 190 7.77 22.28 30.98
CA THR A 190 7.88 21.25 29.95
C THR A 190 8.54 20.00 30.50
N THR A 191 8.45 18.92 29.72
CA THR A 191 9.07 17.64 30.05
C THR A 191 10.07 17.28 28.95
N ILE A 192 11.26 16.86 29.33
CA ILE A 192 12.33 16.43 28.43
C ILE A 192 12.71 15.00 28.77
N ALA A 193 12.56 14.09 27.83
CA ALA A 193 13.12 12.74 27.93
C ALA A 193 14.55 12.75 27.36
N VAL A 194 15.54 12.47 28.18
CA VAL A 194 16.96 12.65 27.86
C VAL A 194 17.40 11.80 26.67
N ASN A 195 16.89 10.57 26.56
CA ASN A 195 17.20 9.65 25.47
C ASN A 195 16.64 10.06 24.10
N TYR A 196 15.64 10.96 24.04
CA TYR A 196 15.10 11.47 22.78
C TYR A 196 15.88 12.67 22.21
N LEU A 197 16.80 13.23 22.97
CA LEU A 197 17.69 14.28 22.47
C LEU A 197 18.67 13.69 21.44
N LYS A 198 18.65 14.22 20.21
CA LYS A 198 19.44 13.72 19.08
C LYS A 198 20.90 14.17 19.13
N ASP A 199 21.15 15.37 19.65
CA ASP A 199 22.52 15.90 19.80
C ASP A 199 23.17 15.29 21.04
N ASP A 200 24.23 14.49 20.83
CA ASP A 200 24.96 13.81 21.88
C ASP A 200 25.63 14.78 22.89
N GLN A 201 26.14 15.93 22.41
CA GLN A 201 26.78 16.92 23.26
C GLN A 201 25.75 17.60 24.17
N VAL A 202 24.57 17.87 23.68
CA VAL A 202 23.47 18.40 24.50
C VAL A 202 23.00 17.33 25.48
N ARG A 203 22.79 16.09 25.03
CA ARG A 203 22.34 14.97 25.88
C ARG A 203 23.30 14.72 27.05
N GLU A 204 24.59 14.75 26.82
CA GLU A 204 25.61 14.59 27.89
C GLU A 204 25.56 15.68 28.96
N GLN A 205 25.10 16.90 28.63
CA GLN A 205 24.96 17.97 29.63
C GLN A 205 23.83 17.67 30.63
N PHE A 206 22.84 16.86 30.27
CA PHE A 206 21.77 16.47 31.17
C PHE A 206 22.16 15.35 32.13
N ILE A 207 23.04 14.44 31.69
CA ILE A 207 23.44 13.27 32.49
C ILE A 207 24.23 13.74 33.73
N GLY A 208 23.90 13.19 34.89
CA GLY A 208 24.50 13.53 36.16
C GLY A 208 23.99 14.80 36.83
N LYS A 209 23.00 15.48 36.24
CA LYS A 209 22.36 16.67 36.83
C LYS A 209 21.33 16.30 37.89
N ALA A 210 21.22 17.15 38.90
CA ALA A 210 20.26 17.01 39.99
C ALA A 210 19.12 18.03 39.91
N LYS A 211 18.10 17.83 40.71
CA LYS A 211 17.01 18.79 40.86
C LYS A 211 17.55 20.18 41.29
N GLY A 212 17.10 21.21 40.55
CA GLY A 212 17.56 22.61 40.75
C GLY A 212 18.70 23.00 39.80
N ASP A 213 19.38 22.06 39.17
CA ASP A 213 20.40 22.37 38.17
C ASP A 213 19.78 22.98 36.92
N ALA A 214 20.52 23.84 36.23
CA ALA A 214 20.12 24.49 35.01
C ALA A 214 21.08 24.12 33.86
N ILE A 215 20.50 23.89 32.69
CA ILE A 215 21.21 23.54 31.45
C ILE A 215 20.82 24.58 30.39
N VAL A 216 21.80 25.03 29.62
CA VAL A 216 21.58 26.00 28.53
C VAL A 216 21.85 25.29 27.20
N PHE A 217 20.84 25.25 26.32
CA PHE A 217 20.94 24.60 25.02
C PHE A 217 20.00 25.23 24.02
N ASN A 218 20.21 24.95 22.72
CA ASN A 218 19.24 25.30 21.69
C ASN A 218 18.29 24.11 21.46
N PRO A 219 16.96 24.26 21.66
CA PRO A 219 16.01 23.15 21.55
C PRO A 219 15.94 22.52 20.15
N LEU A 220 16.08 23.30 19.08
CA LEU A 220 16.06 22.78 17.71
C LEU A 220 17.29 21.93 17.41
N THR A 221 18.46 22.35 17.88
CA THR A 221 19.69 21.55 17.80
C THR A 221 19.55 20.26 18.62
N ALA A 222 19.03 20.38 19.84
CA ALA A 222 18.89 19.26 20.75
C ALA A 222 17.97 18.15 20.23
N THR A 223 16.83 18.51 19.65
CA THR A 223 15.86 17.53 19.12
C THR A 223 16.13 17.13 17.67
N GLY A 224 16.79 18.00 16.88
CA GLY A 224 16.97 17.82 15.43
C GLY A 224 15.63 17.83 14.65
N ASN A 225 14.50 18.21 15.30
CA ASN A 225 13.17 18.12 14.72
C ASN A 225 12.30 19.31 15.15
N ALA A 226 11.80 20.08 14.18
CA ALA A 226 10.98 21.26 14.44
C ALA A 226 9.62 20.94 15.12
N ASN A 227 9.03 19.77 14.85
CA ASN A 227 7.78 19.36 15.49
C ASN A 227 7.99 19.07 16.98
N GLU A 228 9.04 18.33 17.34
CA GLU A 228 9.41 18.03 18.73
C GLU A 228 9.76 19.32 19.49
N THR A 229 10.53 20.22 18.85
CA THR A 229 10.84 21.54 19.37
C THR A 229 9.58 22.37 19.61
N ALA A 230 8.66 22.36 18.66
CA ALA A 230 7.38 23.08 18.78
C ALA A 230 6.55 22.56 19.96
N GLN A 231 6.49 21.26 20.16
CA GLN A 231 5.82 20.64 21.32
C GLN A 231 6.49 21.00 22.64
N MET A 232 7.82 20.88 22.71
CA MET A 232 8.62 21.24 23.89
C MET A 232 8.39 22.69 24.31
N LEU A 233 8.34 23.63 23.37
CA LEU A 233 8.22 25.05 23.62
C LEU A 233 6.76 25.55 23.59
N GLY A 234 5.79 24.75 23.12
CA GLY A 234 4.39 25.14 22.96
C GLY A 234 4.17 26.20 21.90
N ILE A 235 4.94 26.19 20.83
CA ILE A 235 4.88 27.12 19.70
C ILE A 235 4.45 26.41 18.41
N LYS A 236 4.21 27.18 17.36
CA LYS A 236 3.92 26.60 16.03
C LYS A 236 5.21 26.09 15.39
N LYS A 237 5.09 25.06 14.55
CA LYS A 237 6.21 24.45 13.81
C LYS A 237 7.04 25.47 13.03
N GLU A 238 6.36 26.40 12.34
CA GLU A 238 7.02 27.44 11.51
C GLU A 238 7.94 28.34 12.34
N HIS A 239 7.61 28.57 13.63
CA HIS A 239 8.45 29.33 14.53
C HIS A 239 9.61 28.48 15.07
N ALA A 240 9.41 27.17 15.26
CA ALA A 240 10.46 26.28 15.70
C ALA A 240 11.53 26.07 14.62
N GLU A 241 11.16 26.05 13.34
CA GLU A 241 12.09 25.89 12.19
C GLU A 241 13.15 26.99 12.09
N ILE A 242 12.83 28.20 12.55
CA ILE A 242 13.72 29.36 12.48
C ILE A 242 14.34 29.73 13.83
N LEU A 243 14.20 28.83 14.83
CA LEU A 243 14.62 29.11 16.20
C LEU A 243 16.16 29.10 16.34
N THR A 244 16.73 30.22 16.68
CA THR A 244 18.19 30.38 16.90
C THR A 244 18.54 30.64 18.35
N SER A 245 17.55 30.99 19.20
CA SER A 245 17.76 31.32 20.63
C SER A 245 18.18 30.10 21.43
N ASN A 246 19.02 30.37 22.47
CA ASN A 246 19.26 29.39 23.49
C ASN A 246 18.22 29.51 24.61
N PHE A 247 18.00 28.40 25.28
CA PHE A 247 17.06 28.29 26.39
C PHE A 247 17.75 27.75 27.61
N ARG A 248 17.36 28.20 28.80
CA ARG A 248 17.71 27.66 30.07
C ARG A 248 16.62 26.72 30.54
N PHE A 249 16.94 25.46 30.75
CA PHE A 249 16.06 24.50 31.39
C PHE A 249 16.50 24.27 32.82
N THR A 250 15.60 24.57 33.77
CA THR A 250 15.82 24.35 35.20
C THR A 250 15.07 23.10 35.63
N ILE A 251 15.78 22.10 36.11
CA ILE A 251 15.23 20.80 36.49
C ILE A 251 14.41 20.94 37.78
N GLY A 252 13.13 20.68 37.70
CA GLY A 252 12.19 20.65 38.82
C GLY A 252 11.95 19.26 39.39
N GLN A 253 11.90 18.25 38.51
CA GLN A 253 11.69 16.85 38.87
C GLN A 253 12.48 15.95 37.92
N ILE A 254 12.99 14.85 38.47
CA ILE A 254 13.66 13.81 37.71
C ILE A 254 12.93 12.52 37.95
N GLN A 255 12.54 11.85 36.87
CA GLN A 255 11.89 10.55 36.92
C GLN A 255 12.62 9.58 36.02
N ARG A 256 12.62 8.31 36.41
CA ARG A 256 13.11 7.22 35.56
C ARG A 256 12.16 6.04 35.62
N ILE A 257 12.20 5.23 34.60
CA ILE A 257 11.50 3.94 34.60
C ILE A 257 12.39 2.96 35.37
N GLU A 258 11.90 2.46 36.49
CA GLU A 258 12.48 1.30 37.16
C GLU A 258 11.88 0.05 36.49
N PRO A 259 12.72 -0.77 35.81
CA PRO A 259 12.22 -1.94 35.10
C PRO A 259 11.44 -2.86 36.03
N ALA A 260 10.39 -3.50 35.50
CA ALA A 260 9.62 -4.49 36.24
C ALA A 260 10.53 -5.68 36.65
N VAL A 261 10.17 -6.33 37.76
CA VAL A 261 10.81 -7.57 38.19
C VAL A 261 10.12 -8.74 37.49
N MET A 262 10.90 -9.75 37.10
CA MET A 262 10.35 -11.01 36.57
C MET A 262 9.75 -11.83 37.71
N ASP A 263 8.47 -11.54 38.03
CA ASP A 263 7.71 -12.18 39.09
C ASP A 263 6.34 -12.66 38.60
N GLU A 264 5.62 -13.33 39.48
CA GLU A 264 4.31 -13.90 39.19
C GLU A 264 3.28 -12.82 38.78
N GLU A 265 3.40 -11.60 39.28
CA GLU A 265 2.51 -10.48 38.93
C GLU A 265 2.71 -10.05 37.47
N LEU A 266 3.97 -9.91 37.05
CA LEU A 266 4.32 -9.61 35.66
C LEU A 266 3.86 -10.73 34.73
N TYR A 267 4.10 -11.99 35.09
CA TYR A 267 3.72 -13.14 34.27
C TYR A 267 2.21 -13.21 34.03
N LYS A 268 1.42 -13.04 35.09
CA LYS A 268 -0.05 -13.02 35.00
C LYS A 268 -0.60 -11.87 34.17
N ARG A 269 0.08 -10.71 34.24
CA ARG A 269 -0.32 -9.54 33.45
C ARG A 269 -0.07 -9.74 31.97
N LEU A 270 1.08 -10.30 31.60
CA LEU A 270 1.46 -10.52 30.20
C LEU A 270 0.82 -11.77 29.60
N TYR A 271 0.65 -12.82 30.38
CA TYR A 271 0.11 -14.11 29.95
C TYR A 271 -1.02 -14.56 30.89
N PRO A 272 -2.19 -13.89 30.85
CA PRO A 272 -3.28 -14.17 31.79
C PRO A 272 -3.90 -15.57 31.62
N SER A 273 -3.76 -16.17 30.44
CA SER A 273 -4.25 -17.52 30.13
C SER A 273 -3.26 -18.64 30.49
N GLU A 274 -2.01 -18.30 30.83
CA GLU A 274 -0.95 -19.28 31.10
C GLU A 274 -0.62 -19.34 32.59
N THR A 275 -0.22 -20.51 33.06
CA THR A 275 0.29 -20.70 34.43
C THR A 275 1.80 -20.81 34.35
N ILE A 276 2.51 -19.74 34.70
CA ILE A 276 3.97 -19.65 34.63
C ILE A 276 4.52 -19.78 36.05
N ALA A 277 5.26 -20.86 36.31
CA ALA A 277 5.80 -21.17 37.63
C ALA A 277 7.26 -20.76 37.82
N SER A 278 7.97 -20.38 36.75
CA SER A 278 9.39 -20.06 36.80
C SER A 278 9.81 -19.05 35.75
N GLU A 279 10.90 -18.34 36.01
CA GLU A 279 11.56 -17.45 35.05
C GLU A 279 11.93 -18.21 33.75
N HIS A 280 12.33 -19.46 33.85
CA HIS A 280 12.65 -20.28 32.68
C HIS A 280 11.43 -20.47 31.77
N GLU A 281 10.27 -20.78 32.34
CA GLU A 281 9.03 -20.92 31.56
C GLU A 281 8.61 -19.59 30.90
N PHE A 282 8.76 -18.48 31.63
CA PHE A 282 8.51 -17.14 31.08
C PHE A 282 9.41 -16.84 29.88
N ARG A 283 10.73 -17.10 30.03
CA ARG A 283 11.71 -16.91 28.95
C ARG A 283 11.39 -17.76 27.72
N GLU A 284 10.94 -18.99 27.91
CA GLU A 284 10.53 -19.87 26.81
C GLU A 284 9.25 -19.37 26.10
N LEU A 285 8.33 -18.75 26.82
CA LEU A 285 7.15 -18.12 26.20
C LEU A 285 7.55 -16.89 25.39
N VAL A 286 8.37 -16.01 25.94
CA VAL A 286 8.92 -14.85 25.22
C VAL A 286 9.68 -15.30 23.96
N ARG A 287 10.50 -16.37 24.06
CA ARG A 287 11.21 -16.93 22.90
C ARG A 287 10.24 -17.40 21.80
N LYS A 288 9.14 -18.04 22.19
CA LYS A 288 8.08 -18.47 21.25
C LYS A 288 7.38 -17.27 20.61
N ASP A 289 7.14 -16.21 21.37
CA ASP A 289 6.49 -15.02 20.83
C ASP A 289 7.40 -14.28 19.85
N ILE A 290 8.70 -14.16 20.14
CA ILE A 290 9.69 -13.62 19.19
C ILE A 290 9.69 -14.48 17.91
N ALA A 291 9.75 -15.82 18.03
CA ALA A 291 9.71 -16.70 16.87
C ALA A 291 8.41 -16.54 16.07
N ARG A 292 7.27 -16.37 16.75
CA ARG A 292 5.96 -16.16 16.13
C ARG A 292 5.89 -14.82 15.38
N SER A 293 6.44 -13.74 15.95
CA SER A 293 6.47 -12.43 15.30
C SER A 293 7.27 -12.40 13.99
N MET A 294 8.19 -13.36 13.81
CA MET A 294 9.01 -13.49 12.60
C MET A 294 8.38 -14.37 11.50
N ILE A 295 7.28 -15.09 11.81
CA ILE A 295 6.61 -15.96 10.83
C ILE A 295 6.20 -15.20 9.55
N PRO A 296 5.64 -13.98 9.61
CA PRO A 296 5.28 -13.23 8.40
C PRO A 296 6.48 -12.99 7.46
N ASP A 297 7.64 -12.68 8.00
CA ASP A 297 8.86 -12.50 7.21
C ASP A 297 9.33 -13.81 6.59
N CYS A 298 9.28 -14.91 7.36
CA CYS A 298 9.59 -16.25 6.86
C CYS A 298 8.64 -16.66 5.73
N ASP A 299 7.34 -16.40 5.88
CA ASP A 299 6.33 -16.68 4.87
C ASP A 299 6.53 -15.83 3.61
N ARG A 300 6.84 -14.54 3.76
CA ARG A 300 7.17 -13.64 2.64
C ARG A 300 8.38 -14.14 1.86
N GLN A 301 9.44 -14.50 2.56
CA GLN A 301 10.65 -15.05 1.95
C GLN A 301 10.37 -16.38 1.24
N PHE A 302 9.54 -17.24 1.81
CA PHE A 302 9.09 -18.46 1.16
C PHE A 302 8.35 -18.18 -0.14
N MET A 303 7.38 -17.27 -0.15
CA MET A 303 6.64 -16.88 -1.34
C MET A 303 7.54 -16.30 -2.43
N ASN A 304 8.50 -15.45 -2.07
CA ASN A 304 9.49 -14.91 -3.01
C ASN A 304 10.34 -16.02 -3.64
N THR A 305 10.79 -16.98 -2.85
CA THR A 305 11.60 -18.10 -3.31
C THR A 305 10.79 -19.05 -4.21
N VAL A 306 9.54 -19.33 -3.83
CA VAL A 306 8.61 -20.15 -4.61
C VAL A 306 8.32 -19.48 -5.94
N SER A 307 7.98 -18.18 -5.94
CA SER A 307 7.66 -17.44 -7.17
C SER A 307 8.84 -17.46 -8.14
N LYS A 308 10.06 -17.18 -7.69
CA LYS A 308 11.28 -17.24 -8.50
C LYS A 308 11.52 -18.65 -9.08
N THR A 309 11.32 -19.67 -8.24
CA THR A 309 11.48 -21.08 -8.65
C THR A 309 10.45 -21.50 -9.69
N LEU A 310 9.18 -21.13 -9.49
CA LEU A 310 8.09 -21.50 -10.39
C LEU A 310 8.16 -20.75 -11.71
N ILE A 311 8.49 -19.46 -11.71
CA ILE A 311 8.74 -18.68 -12.93
C ILE A 311 9.88 -19.33 -13.76
N GLY A 312 10.99 -19.70 -13.08
CA GLY A 312 12.11 -20.36 -13.76
C GLY A 312 11.75 -21.72 -14.37
N LYS A 313 10.86 -22.48 -13.70
CA LYS A 313 10.40 -23.80 -14.21
C LYS A 313 9.32 -23.68 -15.29
N ALA A 314 8.47 -22.67 -15.21
CA ALA A 314 7.39 -22.44 -16.18
C ALA A 314 7.92 -21.93 -17.53
N ASN A 315 9.14 -21.39 -17.57
CA ASN A 315 9.80 -20.90 -18.79
C ASN A 315 8.85 -20.02 -19.64
N ILE A 316 8.32 -18.97 -19.01
CA ILE A 316 7.31 -18.10 -19.63
C ILE A 316 8.00 -17.11 -20.57
N ASP A 317 7.67 -17.18 -21.85
CA ASP A 317 8.07 -16.17 -22.83
C ASP A 317 7.05 -15.01 -22.81
N LEU A 318 7.52 -13.80 -23.08
CA LEU A 318 6.68 -12.61 -23.20
C LEU A 318 6.92 -11.92 -24.55
N PRO A 319 5.95 -11.19 -25.10
CA PRO A 319 6.16 -10.36 -26.28
C PRO A 319 6.89 -9.06 -25.92
N ASP A 320 8.18 -9.16 -25.51
CA ASP A 320 8.96 -8.10 -24.89
C ASP A 320 8.98 -6.80 -25.72
N ALA A 321 9.16 -6.90 -27.04
CA ALA A 321 9.19 -5.74 -27.92
C ALA A 321 7.84 -4.99 -27.92
N PHE A 322 6.72 -5.72 -27.92
CA PHE A 322 5.38 -5.15 -27.83
C PHE A 322 5.15 -4.52 -26.47
N LEU A 323 5.50 -5.22 -25.38
CA LEU A 323 5.28 -4.72 -24.01
C LEU A 323 6.10 -3.46 -23.72
N LYS A 324 7.34 -3.38 -24.18
CA LYS A 324 8.15 -2.16 -24.06
C LYS A 324 7.49 -0.97 -24.77
N ARG A 325 7.00 -1.19 -26.00
CA ARG A 325 6.27 -0.16 -26.75
C ARG A 325 4.98 0.22 -26.04
N TYR A 326 4.23 -0.75 -25.52
CA TYR A 326 3.01 -0.51 -24.74
C TYR A 326 3.27 0.36 -23.51
N LEU A 327 4.31 0.04 -22.73
CA LEU A 327 4.69 0.85 -21.57
C LEU A 327 5.09 2.29 -21.95
N LEU A 328 5.76 2.47 -23.09
CA LEU A 328 6.09 3.81 -23.61
C LEU A 328 4.86 4.62 -24.03
N GLU A 329 3.83 3.97 -24.54
CA GLU A 329 2.58 4.62 -24.97
C GLU A 329 1.68 5.01 -23.80
N VAL A 330 1.60 4.13 -22.77
CA VAL A 330 0.69 4.34 -21.62
C VAL A 330 1.27 5.30 -20.60
N ASN A 331 2.60 5.35 -20.43
CA ASN A 331 3.22 6.28 -19.48
C ASN A 331 3.37 7.66 -20.10
N GLU A 332 2.67 8.64 -19.53
CA GLU A 332 2.73 10.04 -19.94
C GLU A 332 3.97 10.76 -19.39
N ASP A 333 4.51 10.30 -18.24
CA ASP A 333 5.68 10.92 -17.61
C ASP A 333 6.96 10.60 -18.37
N LYS A 334 7.68 11.65 -18.74
CA LYS A 334 8.95 11.54 -19.47
C LYS A 334 10.05 10.86 -18.65
N ALA A 335 10.07 11.07 -17.33
CA ALA A 335 11.07 10.46 -16.44
C ALA A 335 10.86 8.94 -16.31
N GLU A 336 9.62 8.49 -16.31
CA GLU A 336 9.28 7.05 -16.33
C GLU A 336 9.63 6.40 -17.66
N ARG A 337 9.35 7.07 -18.78
CA ARG A 337 9.72 6.60 -20.12
C ARG A 337 11.23 6.35 -20.27
N ASP A 338 12.04 7.26 -19.72
CA ASP A 338 13.52 7.15 -19.79
C ASP A 338 14.06 5.97 -18.94
N ASN A 339 13.27 5.47 -18.00
CA ASN A 339 13.63 4.34 -17.13
C ASN A 339 13.05 2.99 -17.57
N ILE A 340 12.09 2.96 -18.50
CA ILE A 340 11.41 1.70 -18.91
C ILE A 340 12.41 0.59 -19.26
N GLU A 341 13.47 0.90 -20.00
CA GLU A 341 14.46 -0.13 -20.34
C GLU A 341 15.20 -0.71 -19.14
N LYS A 342 15.43 0.10 -18.10
CA LYS A 342 16.12 -0.33 -16.88
C LYS A 342 15.20 -1.14 -15.98
N ASP A 343 13.92 -0.76 -15.91
CA ASP A 343 12.93 -1.34 -15.02
C ASP A 343 12.15 -2.51 -15.67
N TYR A 344 12.33 -2.70 -16.99
CA TYR A 344 11.61 -3.71 -17.76
C TYR A 344 11.77 -5.13 -17.21
N ASP A 345 12.96 -5.51 -16.77
CA ASP A 345 13.20 -6.86 -16.24
C ASP A 345 12.40 -7.10 -14.94
N ARG A 346 12.23 -6.06 -14.11
CA ARG A 346 11.38 -6.11 -12.91
C ARG A 346 9.92 -6.25 -13.30
N TYR A 347 9.44 -5.42 -14.23
CA TYR A 347 8.09 -5.49 -14.77
C TYR A 347 7.80 -6.86 -15.41
N ALA A 348 8.68 -7.35 -16.27
CA ALA A 348 8.53 -8.65 -16.93
C ALA A 348 8.45 -9.81 -15.91
N ARG A 349 9.24 -9.76 -14.84
CA ARG A 349 9.19 -10.74 -13.74
C ARG A 349 7.86 -10.68 -13.01
N SER A 350 7.38 -9.49 -12.67
CA SER A 350 6.07 -9.29 -12.02
C SER A 350 4.93 -9.79 -12.91
N LEU A 351 4.94 -9.46 -14.21
CA LEU A 351 3.94 -9.94 -15.16
C LEU A 351 3.95 -11.46 -15.31
N LYS A 352 5.14 -12.09 -15.40
CA LYS A 352 5.27 -13.55 -15.43
C LYS A 352 4.67 -14.19 -14.18
N TRP A 353 4.90 -13.61 -13.01
CA TRP A 353 4.30 -14.07 -11.77
C TRP A 353 2.79 -13.96 -11.81
N GLN A 354 2.26 -12.81 -12.17
CA GLN A 354 0.81 -12.57 -12.26
C GLN A 354 0.10 -13.54 -13.21
N LEU A 355 0.70 -13.81 -14.37
CA LEU A 355 0.15 -14.78 -15.34
C LEU A 355 0.16 -16.20 -14.78
N LEU A 356 1.25 -16.58 -14.11
CA LEU A 356 1.38 -17.89 -13.48
C LEU A 356 0.42 -18.05 -12.32
N GLU A 357 0.31 -17.07 -11.47
CA GLU A 357 -0.58 -17.00 -10.31
C GLU A 357 -2.04 -17.14 -10.73
N ASN A 358 -2.50 -16.35 -11.71
CA ASN A 358 -3.85 -16.44 -12.28
C ASN A 358 -4.14 -17.85 -12.82
N LYS A 359 -3.16 -18.46 -13.46
CA LYS A 359 -3.29 -19.84 -13.94
C LYS A 359 -3.41 -20.82 -12.78
N LEU A 360 -2.58 -20.72 -11.75
CA LEU A 360 -2.62 -21.61 -10.59
C LEU A 360 -3.94 -21.45 -9.82
N ILE A 361 -4.43 -20.23 -9.65
CA ILE A 361 -5.74 -19.94 -9.05
C ILE A 361 -6.83 -20.68 -9.82
N LYS A 362 -6.81 -20.60 -11.15
CA LYS A 362 -7.79 -21.26 -12.02
C LYS A 362 -7.68 -22.79 -12.00
N ASP A 363 -6.47 -23.33 -12.13
CA ASP A 363 -6.23 -24.77 -12.21
C ASP A 363 -6.53 -25.50 -10.89
N TYR A 364 -6.21 -24.88 -9.77
CA TYR A 364 -6.44 -25.43 -8.43
C TYR A 364 -7.73 -24.93 -7.78
N GLN A 365 -8.54 -24.15 -8.51
CA GLN A 365 -9.84 -23.62 -8.07
C GLN A 365 -9.72 -22.86 -6.72
N VAL A 366 -8.65 -22.08 -6.56
CA VAL A 366 -8.45 -21.24 -5.39
C VAL A 366 -9.46 -20.10 -5.46
N GLY A 367 -10.46 -20.13 -4.59
CA GLY A 367 -11.48 -19.09 -4.49
C GLY A 367 -11.62 -18.59 -3.06
N ILE A 368 -12.12 -17.38 -2.88
CA ILE A 368 -12.42 -16.79 -1.58
C ILE A 368 -13.94 -16.61 -1.50
N ALA A 369 -14.54 -17.21 -0.46
CA ALA A 369 -15.94 -17.00 -0.17
C ALA A 369 -16.15 -15.72 0.64
N GLU A 370 -17.30 -15.06 0.48
CA GLU A 370 -17.64 -13.86 1.26
C GLU A 370 -17.55 -14.10 2.77
N GLU A 371 -17.93 -15.29 3.22
CA GLU A 371 -17.82 -15.68 4.62
C GLU A 371 -16.38 -15.71 5.16
N GLU A 372 -15.41 -16.00 4.30
CA GLU A 372 -13.99 -15.99 4.69
C GLU A 372 -13.51 -14.55 4.89
N ILE A 373 -13.92 -13.63 4.02
CA ILE A 373 -13.65 -12.19 4.17
C ILE A 373 -14.25 -11.68 5.48
N ARG A 374 -15.54 -11.98 5.72
CA ARG A 374 -16.24 -11.59 6.96
C ARG A 374 -15.58 -12.19 8.20
N SER A 375 -15.14 -13.44 8.12
CA SER A 375 -14.44 -14.12 9.22
C SER A 375 -13.07 -13.49 9.50
N TYR A 376 -12.32 -13.13 8.44
CA TYR A 376 -11.05 -12.44 8.58
C TYR A 376 -11.21 -11.07 9.24
N ILE A 377 -12.16 -10.25 8.78
CA ILE A 377 -12.48 -8.95 9.35
C ILE A 377 -12.88 -9.09 10.84
N ARG A 378 -13.73 -10.08 11.14
CA ARG A 378 -14.14 -10.35 12.53
C ARG A 378 -12.96 -10.74 13.42
N GLY A 379 -12.05 -11.57 12.92
CA GLY A 379 -10.82 -11.96 13.62
C GLY A 379 -9.92 -10.75 13.89
N TYR A 380 -9.77 -9.87 12.91
CA TYR A 380 -9.00 -8.64 13.04
C TYR A 380 -9.58 -7.71 14.13
N PHE A 381 -10.88 -7.46 14.10
CA PHE A 381 -11.52 -6.62 15.13
C PHE A 381 -11.48 -7.27 16.53
N LYS A 382 -11.65 -8.59 16.63
CA LYS A 382 -11.52 -9.29 17.92
C LYS A 382 -10.11 -9.17 18.49
N SER A 383 -9.07 -9.26 17.68
CA SER A 383 -7.70 -9.10 18.15
C SER A 383 -7.38 -7.68 18.60
N ARG A 384 -8.00 -6.66 17.96
CA ARG A 384 -7.73 -5.25 18.24
C ARG A 384 -8.63 -4.65 19.34
N PHE A 385 -9.88 -5.07 19.43
CA PHE A 385 -10.87 -4.51 20.37
C PHE A 385 -11.35 -5.51 21.42
N GLY A 386 -11.05 -6.81 21.26
CA GLY A 386 -11.46 -7.88 22.19
C GLY A 386 -10.63 -7.97 23.47
N SER A 387 -9.60 -7.14 23.62
CA SER A 387 -8.79 -7.06 24.82
C SER A 387 -9.13 -5.80 25.62
N GLU A 388 -10.30 -5.76 26.25
CA GLU A 388 -10.59 -4.75 27.31
C GLU A 388 -9.83 -5.05 28.62
N HIS A 389 -8.81 -5.86 28.61
CA HIS A 389 -7.87 -5.96 29.72
C HIS A 389 -6.45 -6.21 29.24
N GLY A 390 -5.72 -5.13 29.16
CA GLY A 390 -4.26 -5.08 29.41
C GLY A 390 -3.38 -5.57 28.25
N SER A 391 -2.72 -4.61 27.76
CA SER A 391 -1.39 -4.57 27.10
C SER A 391 -1.38 -4.37 25.58
N ASP A 392 -0.99 -3.16 25.30
CA ASP A 392 0.05 -2.73 24.33
C ASP A 392 -0.03 -3.21 22.89
N ASP A 393 -0.31 -2.19 22.10
CA ASP A 393 0.09 -1.97 20.73
C ASP A 393 1.25 -2.86 20.26
N HIS A 394 0.93 -3.95 19.62
CA HIS A 394 1.73 -4.43 18.53
C HIS A 394 1.19 -3.78 17.26
N ASP A 395 1.63 -2.56 17.00
CA ASP A 395 1.59 -1.96 15.68
C ASP A 395 2.34 -2.88 14.72
N TYR A 396 1.60 -3.78 14.10
CA TYR A 396 2.02 -4.31 12.81
C TYR A 396 1.65 -3.25 11.77
N GLU A 397 2.44 -2.18 11.71
CA GLU A 397 2.55 -1.38 10.50
C GLU A 397 3.11 -2.31 9.43
N HIS A 398 2.22 -2.92 8.69
CA HIS A 398 2.57 -3.49 7.40
C HIS A 398 2.77 -2.33 6.44
N ASP A 399 3.98 -1.77 6.43
CA ASP A 399 4.48 -1.01 5.30
C ASP A 399 4.54 -1.96 4.09
N HIS A 400 3.42 -2.05 3.41
CA HIS A 400 3.39 -2.54 2.05
C HIS A 400 3.71 -1.34 1.14
N GLU A 401 4.99 -1.02 0.99
CA GLU A 401 5.45 -0.29 -0.18
C GLU A 401 5.25 -1.20 -1.41
N HIS A 402 4.03 -1.23 -1.90
CA HIS A 402 3.76 -1.52 -3.28
C HIS A 402 3.57 -0.18 -3.97
N ASP A 403 4.65 0.34 -4.56
CA ASP A 403 4.61 1.37 -5.58
C ASP A 403 3.74 0.89 -6.75
N HIS A 404 2.46 1.21 -6.67
CA HIS A 404 1.56 1.31 -7.80
C HIS A 404 0.81 2.64 -7.64
N GLU A 405 1.51 3.73 -8.01
CA GLU A 405 0.84 4.99 -8.27
C GLU A 405 -0.01 4.83 -9.53
N HIS A 406 -1.30 4.65 -9.33
CA HIS A 406 -2.30 5.01 -10.32
C HIS A 406 -3.05 6.23 -9.80
N ASN A 407 -2.58 7.38 -10.27
CA ASN A 407 -3.22 8.68 -10.10
C ASN A 407 -4.50 8.70 -10.93
N HIS A 408 -5.65 8.74 -10.29
CA HIS A 408 -6.90 9.18 -10.88
C HIS A 408 -7.55 10.18 -9.94
N ASP A 409 -7.29 11.46 -10.22
CA ASP A 409 -8.06 12.58 -9.68
C ASP A 409 -9.48 12.53 -10.25
N HIS A 410 -10.46 12.32 -9.38
CA HIS A 410 -11.83 12.72 -9.61
C HIS A 410 -12.37 13.38 -8.34
N GLU A 411 -12.39 14.72 -8.38
CA GLU A 411 -13.15 15.54 -7.45
C GLU A 411 -14.64 15.30 -7.67
N HIS A 412 -15.34 14.88 -6.64
CA HIS A 412 -16.78 15.00 -6.53
C HIS A 412 -17.15 15.50 -5.13
N ASP A 413 -17.50 16.80 -5.09
CA ASP A 413 -18.21 17.42 -4.00
C ASP A 413 -19.63 16.83 -3.90
N HIS A 414 -19.97 16.26 -2.76
CA HIS A 414 -21.35 16.07 -2.33
C HIS A 414 -21.50 16.39 -0.86
N GLU A 415 -22.06 17.56 -0.61
CA GLU A 415 -22.65 17.93 0.68
C GLU A 415 -23.95 17.14 0.89
N HIS A 416 -24.08 16.42 1.98
CA HIS A 416 -25.34 15.90 2.48
C HIS A 416 -25.44 16.14 3.98
N ASP A 417 -26.25 17.13 4.33
CA ASP A 417 -26.86 17.29 5.65
C ASP A 417 -27.85 16.18 5.91
N HIS A 418 -27.70 15.47 7.01
CA HIS A 418 -28.77 14.65 7.59
C HIS A 418 -28.78 14.79 9.10
N ASP A 419 -29.74 15.58 9.58
CA ASP A 419 -30.22 15.56 10.95
C ASP A 419 -31.04 14.27 11.16
N HIS A 420 -30.66 13.47 12.15
CA HIS A 420 -31.50 12.43 12.70
C HIS A 420 -31.50 12.46 14.23
N ASP A 421 -32.61 12.96 14.77
CA ASP A 421 -33.01 12.74 16.15
C ASP A 421 -33.40 11.28 16.38
N HIS A 422 -32.77 10.61 17.32
CA HIS A 422 -33.21 9.33 17.84
C HIS A 422 -33.37 9.38 19.37
N GLU A 423 -34.60 9.28 19.78
CA GLU A 423 -34.99 8.97 21.16
C GLU A 423 -34.60 7.51 21.48
N HIS A 424 -33.90 7.31 22.59
CA HIS A 424 -33.54 6.00 23.10
C HIS A 424 -34.41 5.63 24.29
N ASP A 425 -35.31 4.66 24.07
CA ASP A 425 -35.93 3.89 25.14
C ASP A 425 -34.95 2.77 25.58
N HIS A 426 -34.62 2.75 26.85
CA HIS A 426 -33.79 1.73 27.49
C HIS A 426 -34.63 0.59 28.06
N GLU A 427 -34.60 -0.57 27.45
CA GLU A 427 -34.97 -1.83 28.07
C GLU A 427 -33.70 -2.65 28.41
N TYR A 428 -33.53 -2.92 29.70
CA TYR A 428 -32.47 -3.76 30.24
C TYR A 428 -32.88 -5.23 30.17
N ALA A 429 -32.17 -6.05 29.36
CA ALA A 429 -32.12 -7.50 29.58
C ALA A 429 -30.90 -8.16 28.89
N SER A 430 -30.05 -8.80 29.70
CA SER A 430 -29.19 -9.96 29.46
C SER A 430 -28.45 -10.09 28.13
N GLY A 431 -27.11 -9.99 28.17
CA GLY A 431 -26.22 -10.52 27.15
C GLY A 431 -25.12 -9.57 26.69
N GLU A 432 -24.01 -9.48 27.43
CA GLU A 432 -22.82 -8.74 26.99
C GLU A 432 -22.23 -9.35 25.70
N GLU A 433 -22.27 -10.67 25.54
CA GLU A 433 -21.85 -11.38 24.33
C GLU A 433 -22.65 -11.01 23.05
N ASP A 434 -23.91 -10.58 23.19
CA ASP A 434 -24.79 -10.26 22.06
C ASP A 434 -24.60 -8.81 21.56
N LYS A 435 -24.11 -7.91 22.41
CA LYS A 435 -23.81 -6.51 22.03
C LYS A 435 -22.52 -6.41 21.24
N ASP A 436 -21.49 -7.11 21.66
CA ASP A 436 -20.19 -7.14 20.96
C ASP A 436 -20.33 -7.80 19.60
N SER A 437 -21.12 -8.85 19.46
CA SER A 437 -21.42 -9.48 18.17
C SER A 437 -22.08 -8.52 17.19
N LYS A 438 -23.10 -7.76 17.64
CA LYS A 438 -23.81 -6.78 16.78
C LYS A 438 -22.92 -5.59 16.40
N MET A 439 -22.04 -5.15 17.28
CA MET A 439 -21.07 -4.09 17.01
C MET A 439 -20.08 -4.56 15.91
N TYR A 440 -19.51 -5.75 16.06
CA TYR A 440 -18.62 -6.32 15.04
C TYR A 440 -19.33 -6.52 13.70
N ASP A 441 -20.56 -6.99 13.67
CA ASP A 441 -21.33 -7.17 12.44
C ASP A 441 -21.56 -5.84 11.71
N SER A 442 -21.83 -4.75 12.44
CA SER A 442 -21.94 -3.40 11.84
C SER A 442 -20.62 -2.89 11.26
N LEU A 443 -19.50 -3.12 11.96
CA LEU A 443 -18.18 -2.77 11.48
C LEU A 443 -17.79 -3.60 10.24
N ILE A 444 -18.09 -4.89 10.24
CA ILE A 444 -17.87 -5.79 9.09
C ILE A 444 -18.66 -5.28 7.88
N ASP A 445 -19.94 -4.95 8.05
CA ASP A 445 -20.78 -4.44 6.97
C ASP A 445 -20.30 -3.09 6.44
N HIS A 446 -19.66 -2.27 7.28
CA HIS A 446 -19.03 -1.02 6.85
C HIS A 446 -17.81 -1.28 5.97
N VAL A 447 -16.90 -2.16 6.40
CA VAL A 447 -15.72 -2.55 5.61
C VAL A 447 -16.13 -3.22 4.30
N MET A 448 -17.16 -4.09 4.32
CA MET A 448 -17.67 -4.78 3.13
C MET A 448 -18.27 -3.83 2.07
N LYS A 449 -18.63 -2.60 2.42
CA LYS A 449 -19.09 -1.57 1.47
C LYS A 449 -17.92 -0.82 0.81
N ASN A 450 -16.74 -0.88 1.37
CA ASN A 450 -15.55 -0.26 0.81
C ASN A 450 -14.85 -1.25 -0.13
N GLU A 451 -15.06 -1.08 -1.44
CA GLU A 451 -14.51 -1.99 -2.47
C GLU A 451 -12.97 -2.07 -2.43
N GLU A 452 -12.30 -0.98 -2.08
CA GLU A 452 -10.84 -0.95 -2.01
C GLU A 452 -10.31 -1.77 -0.84
N GLU A 453 -10.93 -1.65 0.35
CA GLU A 453 -10.55 -2.46 1.50
C GLU A 453 -10.87 -3.94 1.30
N VAL A 454 -12.05 -4.24 0.75
CA VAL A 454 -12.42 -5.62 0.38
C VAL A 454 -11.42 -6.20 -0.61
N ARG A 455 -10.97 -5.43 -1.59
CA ARG A 455 -9.94 -5.85 -2.54
C ARG A 455 -8.62 -6.17 -1.84
N LYS A 456 -8.12 -5.30 -0.96
CA LYS A 456 -6.90 -5.55 -0.18
C LYS A 456 -7.00 -6.82 0.68
N ILE A 457 -8.16 -7.04 1.32
CA ILE A 457 -8.41 -8.25 2.11
C ILE A 457 -8.45 -9.49 1.21
N ASN A 458 -9.10 -9.40 0.05
CA ASN A 458 -9.11 -10.49 -0.93
C ASN A 458 -7.69 -10.87 -1.36
N ASP A 459 -6.88 -9.88 -1.75
CA ASP A 459 -5.50 -10.11 -2.18
C ASP A 459 -4.70 -10.80 -1.06
N HIS A 460 -4.84 -10.34 0.18
CA HIS A 460 -4.21 -10.97 1.33
C HIS A 460 -4.66 -12.43 1.56
N LEU A 461 -5.97 -12.71 1.45
CA LEU A 461 -6.50 -14.06 1.60
C LEU A 461 -6.09 -14.99 0.44
N PHE A 462 -5.95 -14.44 -0.79
CA PHE A 462 -5.38 -15.18 -1.91
C PHE A 462 -3.93 -15.56 -1.64
N ASP A 463 -3.10 -14.63 -1.17
CA ASP A 463 -1.70 -14.91 -0.80
C ASP A 463 -1.60 -16.01 0.27
N MET A 464 -2.46 -15.96 1.29
CA MET A 464 -2.53 -17.00 2.31
C MET A 464 -2.88 -18.36 1.71
N LYS A 465 -3.92 -18.44 0.88
CA LYS A 465 -4.37 -19.70 0.27
C LYS A 465 -3.34 -20.26 -0.71
N LEU A 466 -2.69 -19.41 -1.49
CA LEU A 466 -1.61 -19.82 -2.40
C LEU A 466 -0.41 -20.35 -1.62
N ARG A 467 -0.03 -19.68 -0.54
CA ARG A 467 1.03 -20.14 0.35
C ARG A 467 0.74 -21.54 0.91
N ASP A 468 -0.49 -21.76 1.38
CA ASP A 468 -0.91 -23.06 1.90
C ASP A 468 -0.97 -24.13 0.81
N LEU A 469 -1.42 -23.75 -0.40
CA LEU A 469 -1.37 -24.62 -1.57
C LEU A 469 0.08 -25.03 -1.87
N PHE A 470 1.02 -24.07 -1.91
CA PHE A 470 2.43 -24.37 -2.15
C PHE A 470 3.02 -25.25 -1.05
N LYS A 471 2.74 -24.96 0.23
CA LYS A 471 3.17 -25.80 1.35
C LYS A 471 2.64 -27.23 1.26
N SER A 472 1.44 -27.43 0.68
CA SER A 472 0.81 -28.74 0.54
C SER A 472 1.26 -29.53 -0.69
N LYS A 473 1.65 -28.84 -1.79
CA LYS A 473 1.97 -29.46 -3.09
C LYS A 473 3.45 -29.59 -3.36
N LEU A 474 4.26 -28.69 -2.83
CA LEU A 474 5.71 -28.68 -3.05
C LEU A 474 6.44 -29.44 -1.94
N LYS A 475 7.66 -29.87 -2.22
CA LYS A 475 8.55 -30.41 -1.19
C LYS A 475 9.18 -29.25 -0.41
N VAL A 476 8.60 -28.94 0.73
CA VAL A 476 9.09 -27.88 1.61
C VAL A 476 10.26 -28.39 2.44
N ASN A 477 11.42 -27.76 2.29
CA ASN A 477 12.63 -28.05 3.07
C ASN A 477 12.78 -27.01 4.18
N HIS A 478 12.38 -27.37 5.41
CA HIS A 478 12.53 -26.49 6.57
C HIS A 478 14.00 -26.37 6.97
N GLN A 479 14.48 -25.13 7.10
CA GLN A 479 15.85 -24.79 7.48
C GLN A 479 15.83 -23.69 8.53
N GLU A 480 16.44 -23.97 9.67
CA GLU A 480 16.64 -22.96 10.71
C GLU A 480 17.92 -22.19 10.43
N VAL A 481 17.84 -20.85 10.41
CA VAL A 481 18.94 -19.95 10.10
C VAL A 481 19.06 -18.82 11.11
N SER A 482 20.22 -18.20 11.23
CA SER A 482 20.38 -16.98 12.03
C SER A 482 19.65 -15.80 11.39
N LEU A 483 19.30 -14.76 12.16
CA LEU A 483 18.71 -13.53 11.63
C LEU A 483 19.60 -12.88 10.57
N SER A 484 20.91 -12.88 10.77
CA SER A 484 21.88 -12.31 9.81
C SER A 484 21.91 -13.09 8.49
N ASP A 485 21.84 -14.42 8.54
CA ASP A 485 21.75 -15.25 7.33
C ASP A 485 20.41 -15.08 6.64
N PHE A 486 19.32 -14.96 7.39
CA PHE A 486 17.99 -14.69 6.84
C PHE A 486 17.94 -13.37 6.07
N ILE A 487 18.48 -12.27 6.63
CA ILE A 487 18.58 -10.98 5.97
C ILE A 487 19.39 -11.08 4.67
N ARG A 488 20.53 -11.79 4.68
CA ARG A 488 21.34 -12.02 3.48
C ARG A 488 20.54 -12.76 2.39
N LEU A 489 19.88 -13.86 2.76
CA LEU A 489 19.05 -14.65 1.84
C LEU A 489 17.88 -13.85 1.27
N SER A 490 17.28 -12.97 2.06
CA SER A 490 16.18 -12.09 1.63
C SER A 490 16.64 -11.04 0.61
N THR A 491 17.87 -10.53 0.75
CA THR A 491 18.47 -9.57 -0.20
C THR A 491 18.88 -10.23 -1.53
N GLU A 492 19.36 -11.47 -1.52
CA GLU A 492 19.73 -12.22 -2.71
C GLU A 492 18.49 -12.69 -3.52
N THR A 493 17.34 -12.71 -2.90
CA THR A 493 16.09 -13.19 -3.53
C THR A 493 15.32 -12.05 -4.21
N LYS A 494 15.57 -10.79 -3.85
CA LYS A 494 15.02 -9.60 -4.52
C LYS A 494 15.67 -9.44 -5.91
#